data_e80dcec00584b189129752d8555c7345
#
_entry.id   e80dcec00584b189129752d8555c7345
#
_cell.length_a   1.000
_cell.length_b   1.000
_cell.length_c   1.000
_cell.angle_alpha   90.00
_cell.angle_beta   90.00
_cell.angle_gamma   90.00
#
_symmetry.space_group_name_H-M   'P 1'
#
loop_
_entity.id
_entity.type
_entity.pdbx_description
1 polymer ?
#
loop_
_entity_poly.entity_id
_entity_poly.type
_entity_poly.pdbx_seq_one_letter_code
_entity_poly.pdbx_strand_id
1 'polypeptide(L)'
;MAEFPKEFVWGAATAAYQIEGGATEGGKGLSIWDVFSHTPGCTYRGETGDVACDSYHRWKEDLALLQSMHLKAYRFSVAWTRIAPNGGTDWNEEGFAYYDTLVDALLEAGIEPYVTLYHWDLPQALEEKGGWRSEETARAFASYAAKMAEHFKGRVHQWFTFNEPACIVKMGYGTGEHAPGLKLPLEGQFTCWRNVIYAHCLAAQELRHADPENKVGFVSTGRICYPVSEAKTDVDAARVLTFACPDDDWAFTHTMALDPVCLGRWPEPDICGPRLAASIAAVPQYINDALPLGKPDMVGLNIYNAAPAQMGENGPSYVERPAGYAHTAMNWPVEPECLNWGPRQMQEQYGLPMFITENGLSCTDKVYRDGKVHDADRIDFLARYLEKLSEGIHAGADVRGYFQWSLLDNFEWHSGYRERFGLVYVDYATGQRIPKDSAFWYGEVAATNGQSI
;
A
#
# COMPACT_ATOMS: atom_id res chain seq x y z
N MET A 1 6.55 11.57 25.58
CA MET A 1 5.28 11.84 24.90
C MET A 1 5.60 11.99 23.42
N ALA A 2 4.88 11.27 22.57
CA ALA A 2 5.04 11.43 21.13
C ALA A 2 4.55 12.82 20.71
N GLU A 3 5.25 13.47 19.79
CA GLU A 3 4.88 14.77 19.25
C GLU A 3 4.81 14.69 17.74
N PHE A 4 3.69 15.14 17.17
CA PHE A 4 3.45 15.16 15.72
C PHE A 4 3.23 16.60 15.24
N PRO A 5 3.56 16.92 13.97
CA PRO A 5 3.24 18.22 13.39
C PRO A 5 1.76 18.57 13.56
N LYS A 6 1.46 19.85 13.72
CA LYS A 6 0.07 20.31 13.95
C LYS A 6 -0.90 19.85 12.84
N GLU A 7 -0.42 19.84 11.59
CA GLU A 7 -1.20 19.45 10.42
C GLU A 7 -0.99 17.97 10.06
N PHE A 8 -0.58 17.14 11.03
CA PHE A 8 -0.38 15.71 10.80
C PHE A 8 -1.70 15.01 10.51
N VAL A 9 -1.72 14.22 9.43
CA VAL A 9 -2.94 13.55 8.96
C VAL A 9 -3.09 12.18 9.60
N TRP A 10 -4.15 12.00 10.38
CA TRP A 10 -4.54 10.71 10.95
C TRP A 10 -5.65 10.08 10.11
N GLY A 11 -5.40 8.88 9.59
CA GLY A 11 -6.34 8.16 8.74
C GLY A 11 -6.32 6.66 8.95
N ALA A 12 -7.16 5.97 8.21
CA ALA A 12 -7.14 4.53 8.03
C ALA A 12 -7.20 4.18 6.54
N ALA A 13 -6.73 2.98 6.18
CA ALA A 13 -6.67 2.54 4.80
C ALA A 13 -7.52 1.28 4.57
N THR A 14 -7.95 1.10 3.31
CA THR A 14 -8.59 -0.11 2.77
C THR A 14 -8.26 -0.27 1.29
N ALA A 15 -8.57 -1.45 0.72
CA ALA A 15 -8.50 -1.69 -0.72
C ALA A 15 -9.82 -2.28 -1.23
N ALA A 16 -10.23 -1.88 -2.44
CA ALA A 16 -11.53 -2.17 -3.02
C ALA A 16 -11.87 -3.68 -3.01
N TYR A 17 -11.01 -4.51 -3.60
CA TYR A 17 -11.26 -5.95 -3.67
C TYR A 17 -11.39 -6.62 -2.29
N GLN A 18 -10.67 -6.09 -1.30
CA GLN A 18 -10.63 -6.65 0.06
C GLN A 18 -11.88 -6.34 0.88
N ILE A 19 -12.61 -5.26 0.57
CA ILE A 19 -13.74 -4.81 1.41
C ILE A 19 -15.08 -4.70 0.67
N GLU A 20 -15.09 -4.36 -0.62
CA GLU A 20 -16.32 -3.94 -1.28
C GLU A 20 -17.35 -5.06 -1.42
N GLY A 21 -16.96 -6.23 -1.92
CA GLY A 21 -17.93 -7.22 -2.37
C GLY A 21 -18.70 -6.74 -3.59
N GLY A 22 -19.97 -7.16 -3.73
CA GLY A 22 -20.78 -6.80 -4.89
C GLY A 22 -20.10 -7.21 -6.21
N ALA A 23 -19.47 -8.39 -6.25
CA ALA A 23 -18.57 -8.82 -7.31
C ALA A 23 -19.18 -8.82 -8.71
N THR A 24 -20.50 -8.96 -8.81
CA THR A 24 -21.26 -8.99 -10.07
C THR A 24 -22.30 -7.87 -10.17
N GLU A 25 -22.21 -6.87 -9.31
CA GLU A 25 -23.21 -5.80 -9.20
C GLU A 25 -22.69 -4.49 -9.78
N GLY A 26 -23.60 -3.57 -10.12
CA GLY A 26 -23.27 -2.25 -10.63
C GLY A 26 -22.43 -2.26 -11.91
N GLY A 27 -22.59 -3.26 -12.77
CA GLY A 27 -21.86 -3.38 -14.02
C GLY A 27 -20.35 -3.68 -13.86
N LYS A 28 -19.89 -4.10 -12.66
CA LYS A 28 -18.49 -4.46 -12.42
C LYS A 28 -18.04 -5.61 -13.34
N GLY A 29 -16.89 -5.42 -14.00
CA GLY A 29 -16.19 -6.50 -14.72
C GLY A 29 -15.36 -7.39 -13.81
N LEU A 30 -14.87 -8.50 -14.35
CA LEU A 30 -13.96 -9.39 -13.61
C LEU A 30 -12.56 -8.79 -13.50
N SER A 31 -11.99 -8.86 -12.32
CA SER A 31 -10.55 -8.62 -12.08
C SER A 31 -9.77 -9.93 -12.09
N ILE A 32 -8.43 -9.82 -12.15
CA ILE A 32 -7.54 -10.98 -11.98
C ILE A 32 -7.76 -11.67 -10.63
N TRP A 33 -8.16 -10.93 -9.59
CA TRP A 33 -8.45 -11.50 -8.27
C TRP A 33 -9.79 -12.25 -8.23
N ASP A 34 -10.81 -11.81 -8.97
CA ASP A 34 -12.06 -12.57 -9.13
C ASP A 34 -11.75 -13.95 -9.73
N VAL A 35 -10.92 -14.02 -10.76
CA VAL A 35 -10.54 -15.29 -11.41
C VAL A 35 -9.61 -16.13 -10.51
N PHE A 36 -8.62 -15.51 -9.90
CA PHE A 36 -7.63 -16.20 -9.07
C PHE A 36 -8.26 -16.82 -7.82
N SER A 37 -9.11 -16.10 -7.10
CA SER A 37 -9.73 -16.58 -5.87
C SER A 37 -10.72 -17.74 -6.10
N HIS A 38 -11.32 -17.82 -7.31
CA HIS A 38 -12.16 -18.95 -7.72
C HIS A 38 -11.35 -20.14 -8.26
N THR A 39 -10.04 -19.97 -8.46
CA THR A 39 -9.17 -21.06 -8.88
C THR A 39 -8.84 -21.96 -7.69
N PRO A 40 -9.12 -23.27 -7.73
CA PRO A 40 -8.89 -24.17 -6.60
C PRO A 40 -7.45 -24.15 -6.10
N GLY A 41 -7.27 -23.92 -4.79
CA GLY A 41 -5.98 -23.93 -4.12
C GLY A 41 -5.22 -22.60 -4.16
N CYS A 42 -5.74 -21.54 -4.78
CA CYS A 42 -5.11 -20.23 -4.85
C CYS A 42 -5.33 -19.36 -3.60
N THR A 43 -6.41 -19.61 -2.86
CA THR A 43 -6.70 -18.92 -1.60
C THR A 43 -6.93 -19.89 -0.46
N TYR A 44 -6.76 -19.43 0.77
CA TYR A 44 -7.03 -20.23 1.95
C TYR A 44 -8.49 -20.68 1.94
N ARG A 45 -8.73 -22.01 2.01
CA ARG A 45 -10.05 -22.65 1.96
C ARG A 45 -10.90 -22.33 0.72
N GLY A 46 -10.35 -21.75 -0.34
CA GLY A 46 -11.11 -21.29 -1.49
C GLY A 46 -11.99 -20.07 -1.18
N GLU A 47 -11.61 -19.28 -0.19
CA GLU A 47 -12.30 -18.02 0.15
C GLU A 47 -12.12 -16.99 -0.95
N THR A 48 -13.14 -16.16 -1.19
CA THR A 48 -13.20 -15.18 -2.28
C THR A 48 -13.54 -13.79 -1.75
N GLY A 49 -13.27 -12.75 -2.55
CA GLY A 49 -13.68 -11.38 -2.27
C GLY A 49 -15.12 -11.06 -2.71
N ASP A 50 -15.95 -12.03 -3.08
CA ASP A 50 -17.27 -11.79 -3.69
C ASP A 50 -18.22 -10.99 -2.81
N VAL A 51 -18.15 -11.21 -1.50
CA VAL A 51 -18.90 -10.48 -0.48
C VAL A 51 -17.97 -9.59 0.34
N ALA A 52 -16.77 -10.06 0.64
CA ALA A 52 -15.77 -9.37 1.46
C ALA A 52 -16.37 -8.80 2.76
N CYS A 53 -16.30 -7.50 2.95
CA CYS A 53 -16.97 -6.79 4.05
C CYS A 53 -18.33 -6.22 3.64
N ASP A 54 -18.74 -6.41 2.40
CA ASP A 54 -19.97 -5.84 1.83
C ASP A 54 -20.02 -4.29 1.92
N SER A 55 -18.84 -3.66 1.84
CA SER A 55 -18.74 -2.20 1.92
C SER A 55 -19.42 -1.50 0.75
N TYR A 56 -19.59 -2.18 -0.39
CA TYR A 56 -20.36 -1.66 -1.53
C TYR A 56 -21.79 -1.25 -1.13
N HIS A 57 -22.45 -2.01 -0.25
CA HIS A 57 -23.78 -1.70 0.27
C HIS A 57 -23.73 -0.96 1.63
N ARG A 58 -22.67 -1.18 2.43
CA ARG A 58 -22.58 -0.76 3.82
C ARG A 58 -21.60 0.38 4.09
N TRP A 59 -21.16 1.10 3.05
CA TRP A 59 -20.23 2.22 3.14
C TRP A 59 -20.65 3.30 4.16
N LYS A 60 -21.97 3.46 4.40
CA LYS A 60 -22.47 4.41 5.42
C LYS A 60 -22.07 4.02 6.84
N GLU A 61 -22.06 2.72 7.13
CA GLU A 61 -21.60 2.20 8.42
C GLU A 61 -20.10 2.44 8.56
N ASP A 62 -19.34 2.19 7.47
CA ASP A 62 -17.89 2.39 7.45
C ASP A 62 -17.52 3.87 7.62
N LEU A 63 -18.27 4.79 6.99
CA LEU A 63 -18.12 6.24 7.18
C LEU A 63 -18.39 6.65 8.63
N ALA A 64 -19.46 6.12 9.25
CA ALA A 64 -19.77 6.41 10.65
C ALA A 64 -18.66 5.94 11.60
N LEU A 65 -17.97 4.84 11.27
CA LEU A 65 -16.82 4.36 12.04
C LEU A 65 -15.62 5.32 11.92
N LEU A 66 -15.31 5.80 10.71
CA LEU A 66 -14.26 6.81 10.52
C LEU A 66 -14.53 8.09 11.35
N GLN A 67 -15.77 8.57 11.32
CA GLN A 67 -16.19 9.72 12.11
C GLN A 67 -16.07 9.46 13.62
N SER A 68 -16.48 8.28 14.10
CA SER A 68 -16.42 7.91 15.52
C SER A 68 -14.99 7.82 16.06
N MET A 69 -14.03 7.54 15.20
CA MET A 69 -12.59 7.52 15.47
C MET A 69 -11.91 8.88 15.22
N HIS A 70 -12.67 9.94 14.97
CA HIS A 70 -12.16 11.30 14.70
C HIS A 70 -11.14 11.40 13.54
N LEU A 71 -11.13 10.42 12.64
CA LEU A 71 -10.20 10.40 11.52
C LEU A 71 -10.53 11.52 10.53
N LYS A 72 -9.47 12.13 9.98
CA LYS A 72 -9.56 13.27 9.04
C LYS A 72 -9.22 12.88 7.61
N ALA A 73 -8.78 11.66 7.40
CA ALA A 73 -8.47 11.14 6.08
C ALA A 73 -8.86 9.66 5.96
N TYR A 74 -9.26 9.29 4.77
CA TYR A 74 -9.52 7.90 4.43
C TYR A 74 -8.81 7.55 3.12
N ARG A 75 -7.87 6.60 3.20
CA ARG A 75 -7.22 6.07 2.02
C ARG A 75 -7.97 4.82 1.56
N PHE A 76 -8.47 4.86 0.35
CA PHE A 76 -9.15 3.72 -0.27
C PHE A 76 -8.73 3.55 -1.72
N SER A 77 -8.86 2.37 -2.27
CA SER A 77 -8.65 2.16 -3.69
C SER A 77 -9.97 2.14 -4.46
N VAL A 78 -9.90 2.50 -5.73
CA VAL A 78 -11.01 2.36 -6.67
C VAL A 78 -10.84 1.07 -7.45
N ALA A 79 -11.89 0.24 -7.51
CA ALA A 79 -11.89 -0.94 -8.36
C ALA A 79 -11.92 -0.51 -9.83
N TRP A 80 -10.80 -0.67 -10.55
CA TRP A 80 -10.73 -0.33 -11.97
C TRP A 80 -11.86 -1.01 -12.77
N THR A 81 -12.18 -2.24 -12.42
CA THR A 81 -13.26 -3.03 -13.06
C THR A 81 -14.66 -2.51 -12.80
N ARG A 82 -14.89 -1.64 -11.79
CA ARG A 82 -16.18 -0.94 -11.64
C ARG A 82 -16.27 0.25 -12.58
N ILE A 83 -15.16 0.92 -12.84
CA ILE A 83 -15.10 2.13 -13.67
C ILE A 83 -15.03 1.77 -15.16
N ALA A 84 -14.19 0.79 -15.51
CA ALA A 84 -14.00 0.29 -16.87
C ALA A 84 -13.98 -1.24 -16.83
N PRO A 85 -15.12 -1.91 -16.99
CA PRO A 85 -15.27 -3.35 -16.77
C PRO A 85 -14.31 -4.23 -17.55
N ASN A 86 -13.89 -3.79 -18.74
CA ASN A 86 -12.92 -4.47 -19.59
C ASN A 86 -11.56 -3.77 -19.65
N GLY A 87 -11.33 -2.74 -18.81
CA GLY A 87 -10.09 -1.97 -18.79
C GLY A 87 -9.91 -1.02 -19.97
N GLY A 88 -10.92 -0.87 -20.82
CA GLY A 88 -10.93 0.04 -21.97
C GLY A 88 -11.51 1.41 -21.64
N THR A 89 -12.16 2.03 -22.64
CA THR A 89 -12.81 3.34 -22.55
C THR A 89 -14.35 3.26 -22.54
N ASP A 90 -14.87 2.08 -22.36
CA ASP A 90 -16.30 1.78 -22.12
C ASP A 90 -16.61 2.01 -20.63
N TRP A 91 -16.80 3.29 -20.29
CA TRP A 91 -16.98 3.74 -18.93
C TRP A 91 -18.31 3.31 -18.33
N ASN A 92 -18.30 2.85 -17.09
CA ASN A 92 -19.48 2.39 -16.37
C ASN A 92 -20.00 3.47 -15.42
N GLU A 93 -21.13 4.08 -15.78
CA GLU A 93 -21.75 5.15 -14.99
C GLU A 93 -22.21 4.68 -13.60
N GLU A 94 -22.63 3.41 -13.44
CA GLU A 94 -23.01 2.89 -12.12
C GLU A 94 -21.81 2.79 -11.18
N GLY A 95 -20.62 2.46 -11.73
CA GLY A 95 -19.39 2.46 -10.97
C GLY A 95 -18.99 3.86 -10.51
N PHE A 96 -19.11 4.86 -11.39
CA PHE A 96 -18.87 6.26 -11.00
C PHE A 96 -19.87 6.72 -9.93
N ALA A 97 -21.16 6.43 -10.08
CA ALA A 97 -22.19 6.83 -9.11
C ALA A 97 -21.94 6.27 -7.70
N TYR A 98 -21.38 5.06 -7.59
CA TYR A 98 -20.97 4.51 -6.31
C TYR A 98 -19.86 5.36 -5.64
N TYR A 99 -18.77 5.62 -6.38
CA TYR A 99 -17.66 6.41 -5.84
C TYR A 99 -18.01 7.90 -5.68
N ASP A 100 -18.88 8.47 -6.49
CA ASP A 100 -19.45 9.81 -6.27
C ASP A 100 -20.10 9.89 -4.90
N THR A 101 -20.97 8.93 -4.60
CA THR A 101 -21.68 8.88 -3.32
C THR A 101 -20.71 8.75 -2.14
N LEU A 102 -19.67 7.93 -2.27
CA LEU A 102 -18.67 7.75 -1.22
C LEU A 102 -17.84 9.03 -1.02
N VAL A 103 -17.31 9.60 -2.10
CA VAL A 103 -16.45 10.80 -2.05
C VAL A 103 -17.22 12.00 -1.50
N ASP A 104 -18.45 12.25 -1.98
CA ASP A 104 -19.26 13.36 -1.51
C ASP A 104 -19.57 13.22 0.00
N ALA A 105 -19.91 12.01 0.45
CA ALA A 105 -20.18 11.76 1.86
C ALA A 105 -18.93 11.91 2.76
N LEU A 106 -17.74 11.54 2.27
CA LEU A 106 -16.48 11.77 2.96
C LEU A 106 -16.21 13.27 3.14
N LEU A 107 -16.36 14.04 2.05
CA LEU A 107 -16.14 15.48 2.05
C LEU A 107 -17.15 16.20 2.96
N GLU A 108 -18.43 15.81 2.92
CA GLU A 108 -19.47 16.33 3.84
C GLU A 108 -19.15 16.04 5.30
N ALA A 109 -18.50 14.90 5.58
CA ALA A 109 -18.04 14.51 6.92
C ALA A 109 -16.75 15.22 7.34
N GLY A 110 -16.10 15.99 6.47
CA GLY A 110 -14.80 16.62 6.71
C GLY A 110 -13.64 15.61 6.76
N ILE A 111 -13.76 14.54 5.98
CA ILE A 111 -12.76 13.48 5.82
C ILE A 111 -12.16 13.58 4.42
N GLU A 112 -10.87 13.86 4.32
CA GLU A 112 -10.15 13.99 3.05
C GLU A 112 -10.00 12.61 2.37
N PRO A 113 -10.44 12.45 1.10
CA PRO A 113 -10.23 11.24 0.33
C PRO A 113 -8.79 11.15 -0.20
N TYR A 114 -8.07 10.10 0.14
CA TYR A 114 -6.79 9.70 -0.45
C TYR A 114 -7.04 8.51 -1.36
N VAL A 115 -7.10 8.73 -2.67
CA VAL A 115 -7.52 7.73 -3.63
C VAL A 115 -6.33 6.97 -4.22
N THR A 116 -6.35 5.65 -4.11
CA THR A 116 -5.42 4.76 -4.80
C THR A 116 -6.06 4.22 -6.07
N LEU A 117 -5.46 4.49 -7.23
CA LEU A 117 -6.01 4.07 -8.53
C LEU A 117 -5.86 2.58 -8.80
N TYR A 118 -4.78 1.97 -8.31
CA TYR A 118 -4.52 0.55 -8.52
C TYR A 118 -4.03 -0.14 -7.25
N HIS A 119 -4.85 -1.06 -6.76
CA HIS A 119 -4.51 -1.92 -5.62
C HIS A 119 -4.75 -3.39 -5.97
N TRP A 120 -4.06 -3.83 -7.04
CA TRP A 120 -3.85 -5.20 -7.51
C TRP A 120 -4.98 -5.84 -8.32
N ASP A 121 -6.09 -5.17 -8.51
CA ASP A 121 -7.32 -5.67 -9.15
C ASP A 121 -7.40 -5.33 -10.65
N LEU A 122 -6.35 -5.70 -11.41
CA LEU A 122 -6.31 -5.54 -12.87
C LEU A 122 -7.54 -6.16 -13.55
N PRO A 123 -8.21 -5.46 -14.48
CA PRO A 123 -9.24 -6.06 -15.30
C PRO A 123 -8.74 -7.34 -15.99
N GLN A 124 -9.47 -8.45 -15.84
CA GLN A 124 -9.13 -9.75 -16.42
C GLN A 124 -8.95 -9.66 -17.94
N ALA A 125 -9.78 -8.86 -18.61
CA ALA A 125 -9.69 -8.66 -20.05
C ALA A 125 -8.34 -7.99 -20.50
N LEU A 126 -7.66 -7.25 -19.62
CA LEU A 126 -6.31 -6.75 -19.88
C LEU A 126 -5.27 -7.85 -19.63
N GLU A 127 -5.44 -8.68 -18.61
CA GLU A 127 -4.53 -9.80 -18.35
C GLU A 127 -4.54 -10.81 -19.52
N GLU A 128 -5.68 -11.08 -20.11
CA GLU A 128 -5.83 -11.93 -21.30
C GLU A 128 -5.08 -11.39 -22.52
N LYS A 129 -4.84 -10.06 -22.56
CA LYS A 129 -4.02 -9.37 -23.60
C LYS A 129 -2.56 -9.19 -23.20
N GLY A 130 -2.14 -9.80 -22.08
CA GLY A 130 -0.77 -9.78 -21.60
C GLY A 130 -0.57 -9.11 -20.25
N GLY A 131 -1.56 -8.43 -19.70
CA GLY A 131 -1.48 -7.79 -18.39
C GLY A 131 -0.31 -6.81 -18.30
N TRP A 132 0.39 -6.78 -17.16
CA TRP A 132 1.56 -5.91 -16.99
C TRP A 132 2.77 -6.28 -17.85
N ARG A 133 2.75 -7.42 -18.54
CA ARG A 133 3.76 -7.77 -19.58
C ARG A 133 3.61 -6.92 -20.84
N SER A 134 2.44 -6.28 -21.03
CA SER A 134 2.11 -5.46 -22.21
C SER A 134 2.11 -3.98 -21.87
N GLU A 135 2.70 -3.17 -22.74
CA GLU A 135 2.65 -1.70 -22.66
C GLU A 135 1.25 -1.14 -22.92
N GLU A 136 0.38 -1.90 -23.59
CA GLU A 136 -1.02 -1.51 -23.80
C GLU A 136 -1.74 -1.35 -22.47
N THR A 137 -1.43 -2.19 -21.47
CA THR A 137 -1.96 -2.07 -20.12
C THR A 137 -1.52 -0.75 -19.46
N ALA A 138 -0.26 -0.35 -19.67
CA ALA A 138 0.23 0.93 -19.14
C ALA A 138 -0.51 2.13 -19.75
N ARG A 139 -0.81 2.10 -21.04
CA ARG A 139 -1.59 3.15 -21.73
C ARG A 139 -3.06 3.14 -21.32
N ALA A 140 -3.64 1.95 -21.15
CA ALA A 140 -5.02 1.81 -20.64
C ALA A 140 -5.14 2.38 -19.22
N PHE A 141 -4.14 2.13 -18.36
CA PHE A 141 -4.08 2.71 -17.01
C PHE A 141 -4.01 4.24 -17.03
N ALA A 142 -3.22 4.82 -17.93
CA ALA A 142 -3.16 6.28 -18.09
C ALA A 142 -4.53 6.86 -18.51
N SER A 143 -5.24 6.21 -19.43
CA SER A 143 -6.59 6.61 -19.84
C SER A 143 -7.60 6.52 -18.69
N TYR A 144 -7.49 5.46 -17.87
CA TYR A 144 -8.29 5.33 -16.65
C TYR A 144 -7.98 6.43 -15.64
N ALA A 145 -6.71 6.73 -15.39
CA ALA A 145 -6.29 7.80 -14.49
C ALA A 145 -6.78 9.18 -14.96
N ALA A 146 -6.70 9.47 -16.27
CA ALA A 146 -7.22 10.70 -16.87
C ALA A 146 -8.73 10.84 -16.63
N LYS A 147 -9.49 9.76 -16.88
CA LYS A 147 -10.94 9.75 -16.67
C LYS A 147 -11.34 9.95 -15.23
N MET A 148 -10.62 9.29 -14.29
CA MET A 148 -10.84 9.49 -12.85
C MET A 148 -10.58 10.92 -12.42
N ALA A 149 -9.45 11.49 -12.85
CA ALA A 149 -9.09 12.87 -12.50
C ALA A 149 -10.07 13.91 -13.08
N GLU A 150 -10.54 13.70 -14.31
CA GLU A 150 -11.57 14.55 -14.93
C GLU A 150 -12.88 14.48 -14.14
N HIS A 151 -13.33 13.27 -13.80
CA HIS A 151 -14.59 13.04 -13.11
C HIS A 151 -14.62 13.62 -11.69
N PHE A 152 -13.53 13.44 -10.94
CA PHE A 152 -13.42 13.89 -9.55
C PHE A 152 -12.77 15.27 -9.38
N LYS A 153 -12.58 16.01 -10.48
CA LYS A 153 -11.99 17.35 -10.46
C LYS A 153 -12.65 18.26 -9.42
N GLY A 154 -11.81 18.89 -8.58
CA GLY A 154 -12.25 19.78 -7.49
C GLY A 154 -12.86 19.06 -6.27
N ARG A 155 -12.88 17.71 -6.26
CA ARG A 155 -13.36 16.90 -5.13
C ARG A 155 -12.26 16.01 -4.54
N VAL A 156 -11.39 15.46 -5.37
CA VAL A 156 -10.27 14.62 -4.95
C VAL A 156 -8.97 15.25 -5.44
N HIS A 157 -8.06 15.51 -4.51
CA HIS A 157 -6.76 16.10 -4.80
C HIS A 157 -5.59 15.20 -4.42
N GLN A 158 -5.81 14.16 -3.61
CA GLN A 158 -4.77 13.25 -3.13
C GLN A 158 -4.86 11.91 -3.87
N TRP A 159 -3.91 11.65 -4.77
CA TRP A 159 -3.92 10.49 -5.64
C TRP A 159 -2.67 9.64 -5.45
N PHE A 160 -2.84 8.36 -5.20
CA PHE A 160 -1.79 7.35 -5.33
C PHE A 160 -2.06 6.52 -6.59
N THR A 161 -1.10 6.43 -7.48
CA THR A 161 -1.28 5.67 -8.72
C THR A 161 -1.25 4.17 -8.48
N PHE A 162 -0.22 3.69 -7.81
CA PHE A 162 -0.02 2.27 -7.52
C PHE A 162 0.21 2.03 -6.04
N ASN A 163 -0.34 0.92 -5.55
CA ASN A 163 0.06 0.33 -4.29
C ASN A 163 1.04 -0.82 -4.54
N GLU A 164 2.23 -0.73 -3.94
CA GLU A 164 3.22 -1.81 -3.83
C GLU A 164 3.52 -2.58 -5.13
N PRO A 165 4.31 -2.03 -6.05
CA PRO A 165 4.76 -2.76 -7.24
C PRO A 165 5.42 -4.11 -6.94
N ALA A 166 6.06 -4.24 -5.78
CA ALA A 166 6.67 -5.50 -5.33
C ALA A 166 5.65 -6.64 -5.24
N CYS A 167 4.50 -6.39 -4.63
CA CYS A 167 3.43 -7.38 -4.52
C CYS A 167 2.78 -7.67 -5.87
N ILE A 168 2.54 -6.63 -6.70
CA ILE A 168 2.02 -6.80 -8.04
C ILE A 168 2.92 -7.76 -8.84
N VAL A 169 4.22 -7.48 -8.87
CA VAL A 169 5.14 -8.17 -9.78
C VAL A 169 5.74 -9.44 -9.16
N LYS A 170 6.32 -9.35 -7.96
CA LYS A 170 6.99 -10.52 -7.36
C LYS A 170 5.98 -11.60 -6.97
N MET A 171 4.90 -11.23 -6.32
CA MET A 171 3.90 -12.19 -5.87
C MET A 171 2.96 -12.62 -7.00
N GLY A 172 2.54 -11.70 -7.87
CA GLY A 172 1.60 -12.01 -8.95
C GLY A 172 2.24 -12.66 -10.17
N TYR A 173 3.40 -12.17 -10.61
CA TYR A 173 4.08 -12.64 -11.83
C TYR A 173 5.37 -13.43 -11.55
N GLY A 174 5.85 -13.47 -10.32
CA GLY A 174 7.09 -14.17 -9.95
C GLY A 174 6.87 -15.46 -9.20
N THR A 175 6.29 -15.42 -7.99
CA THR A 175 6.03 -16.61 -7.17
C THR A 175 4.69 -17.26 -7.49
N GLY A 176 3.73 -16.48 -7.98
CA GLY A 176 2.37 -16.92 -8.27
C GLY A 176 1.50 -17.09 -7.03
N GLU A 177 1.88 -16.50 -5.91
CA GLU A 177 1.09 -16.50 -4.66
C GLU A 177 -0.10 -15.53 -4.74
N HIS A 178 0.00 -14.50 -5.57
CA HIS A 178 -1.08 -13.56 -5.86
C HIS A 178 -1.55 -13.67 -7.31
N ALA A 179 -2.72 -13.08 -7.59
CA ALA A 179 -3.21 -12.94 -8.95
C ALA A 179 -2.20 -12.17 -9.83
N PRO A 180 -2.02 -12.54 -11.09
CA PRO A 180 -2.71 -13.59 -11.85
C PRO A 180 -2.14 -15.00 -11.66
N GLY A 181 -1.20 -15.23 -10.76
CA GLY A 181 -0.67 -16.56 -10.45
C GLY A 181 0.45 -17.05 -11.37
N LEU A 182 1.16 -16.16 -12.04
CA LEU A 182 2.22 -16.52 -12.98
C LEU A 182 3.57 -16.71 -12.29
N LYS A 183 4.46 -17.50 -12.91
CA LYS A 183 5.81 -17.79 -12.41
C LYS A 183 6.85 -17.48 -13.50
N LEU A 184 7.07 -16.20 -13.73
CA LEU A 184 8.02 -15.73 -14.73
C LEU A 184 9.46 -15.68 -14.16
N PRO A 185 10.49 -15.85 -15.00
CA PRO A 185 11.87 -15.56 -14.62
C PRO A 185 12.06 -14.06 -14.36
N LEU A 186 13.20 -13.67 -13.74
CA LEU A 186 13.51 -12.28 -13.37
C LEU A 186 13.26 -11.30 -14.52
N GLU A 187 13.71 -11.63 -15.71
CA GLU A 187 13.60 -10.76 -16.90
C GLU A 187 12.15 -10.52 -17.30
N GLY A 188 11.28 -11.54 -17.15
CA GLY A 188 9.84 -11.42 -17.37
C GLY A 188 9.16 -10.60 -16.28
N GLN A 189 9.53 -10.81 -15.02
CA GLN A 189 9.09 -10.00 -13.89
C GLN A 189 9.51 -8.54 -14.08
N PHE A 190 10.76 -8.28 -14.46
CA PHE A 190 11.25 -6.93 -14.69
C PHE A 190 10.53 -6.24 -15.86
N THR A 191 10.10 -6.99 -16.88
CA THR A 191 9.25 -6.45 -17.95
C THR A 191 7.93 -5.92 -17.39
N CYS A 192 7.27 -6.66 -16.46
CA CYS A 192 6.09 -6.17 -15.77
C CYS A 192 6.41 -4.92 -14.93
N TRP A 193 7.52 -4.94 -14.19
CA TRP A 193 7.95 -3.84 -13.33
C TRP A 193 8.13 -2.53 -14.11
N ARG A 194 8.91 -2.56 -15.20
CA ARG A 194 9.14 -1.36 -16.01
C ARG A 194 7.84 -0.81 -16.61
N ASN A 195 6.89 -1.68 -16.96
CA ASN A 195 5.59 -1.26 -17.48
C ASN A 195 4.70 -0.65 -16.39
N VAL A 196 4.78 -1.11 -15.13
CA VAL A 196 4.12 -0.46 -13.97
C VAL A 196 4.71 0.93 -13.74
N ILE A 197 6.05 1.07 -13.76
CA ILE A 197 6.71 2.38 -13.66
C ILE A 197 6.30 3.30 -14.82
N TYR A 198 6.28 2.79 -16.04
CA TYR A 198 5.84 3.55 -17.21
C TYR A 198 4.37 4.00 -17.08
N ALA A 199 3.49 3.10 -16.62
CA ALA A 199 2.09 3.41 -16.37
C ALA A 199 1.92 4.53 -15.33
N HIS A 200 2.72 4.50 -14.24
CA HIS A 200 2.75 5.58 -13.28
C HIS A 200 3.13 6.91 -13.91
N CYS A 201 4.20 6.93 -14.71
CA CYS A 201 4.67 8.15 -15.36
C CYS A 201 3.60 8.78 -16.25
N LEU A 202 2.93 7.98 -17.05
CA LEU A 202 1.83 8.44 -17.89
C LEU A 202 0.64 8.92 -17.06
N ALA A 203 0.22 8.14 -16.06
CA ALA A 203 -0.89 8.50 -15.20
C ALA A 203 -0.63 9.79 -14.40
N ALA A 204 0.59 9.98 -13.90
CA ALA A 204 0.96 11.20 -13.17
C ALA A 204 0.84 12.45 -14.05
N GLN A 205 1.20 12.34 -15.33
CA GLN A 205 1.02 13.43 -16.29
C GLN A 205 -0.48 13.75 -16.48
N GLU A 206 -1.31 12.72 -16.70
CA GLU A 206 -2.75 12.89 -16.92
C GLU A 206 -3.46 13.48 -15.69
N LEU A 207 -3.12 13.00 -14.48
CA LEU A 207 -3.68 13.54 -13.24
C LEU A 207 -3.40 15.05 -13.08
N ARG A 208 -2.17 15.49 -13.37
CA ARG A 208 -1.79 16.91 -13.30
C ARG A 208 -2.37 17.74 -14.41
N HIS A 209 -2.57 17.13 -15.60
CA HIS A 209 -3.21 17.81 -16.73
C HIS A 209 -4.68 18.10 -16.43
N ALA A 210 -5.39 17.14 -15.84
CA ALA A 210 -6.80 17.31 -15.48
C ALA A 210 -7.01 18.39 -14.43
N ASP A 211 -6.17 18.43 -13.39
CA ASP A 211 -6.20 19.45 -12.36
C ASP A 211 -4.78 19.69 -11.80
N PRO A 212 -4.25 20.94 -11.93
CA PRO A 212 -2.92 21.28 -11.37
C PRO A 212 -2.84 21.23 -9.85
N GLU A 213 -3.96 21.21 -9.13
CA GLU A 213 -4.00 21.08 -7.67
C GLU A 213 -3.80 19.63 -7.22
N ASN A 214 -3.93 18.66 -8.11
CA ASN A 214 -3.72 17.25 -7.81
C ASN A 214 -2.30 16.98 -7.30
N LYS A 215 -2.22 16.30 -6.17
CA LYS A 215 -0.99 15.75 -5.59
C LYS A 215 -0.91 14.28 -5.96
N VAL A 216 0.16 13.92 -6.64
CA VAL A 216 0.36 12.57 -7.15
C VAL A 216 1.41 11.87 -6.30
N GLY A 217 1.04 10.75 -5.73
CA GLY A 217 1.91 9.88 -4.94
C GLY A 217 2.14 8.52 -5.60
N PHE A 218 3.15 7.83 -5.10
CA PHE A 218 3.48 6.46 -5.45
C PHE A 218 3.75 5.69 -4.16
N VAL A 219 3.14 4.50 -3.98
CA VAL A 219 3.26 3.76 -2.73
C VAL A 219 4.24 2.60 -2.89
N SER A 220 5.28 2.64 -2.08
CA SER A 220 6.34 1.64 -2.04
C SER A 220 6.27 0.80 -0.78
N THR A 221 6.55 -0.49 -0.92
CA THR A 221 6.94 -1.38 0.18
C THR A 221 8.31 -1.97 -0.11
N GLY A 222 9.04 -2.31 0.94
CA GLY A 222 10.37 -2.87 0.78
C GLY A 222 11.06 -3.08 2.11
N ARG A 223 12.22 -3.71 2.03
CA ARG A 223 13.07 -3.97 3.18
C ARG A 223 13.56 -2.66 3.80
N ILE A 224 13.42 -2.55 5.13
CA ILE A 224 14.07 -1.56 5.97
C ILE A 224 15.08 -2.29 6.86
N CYS A 225 16.29 -1.73 6.96
CA CYS A 225 17.28 -2.16 7.94
C CYS A 225 17.57 -1.02 8.91
N TYR A 226 17.69 -1.35 10.19
CA TYR A 226 18.06 -0.39 11.22
C TYR A 226 19.39 -0.79 11.88
N PRO A 227 20.23 0.15 12.30
CA PRO A 227 21.52 -0.16 12.91
C PRO A 227 21.35 -0.70 14.33
N VAL A 228 22.16 -1.69 14.72
CA VAL A 228 22.19 -2.20 16.09
C VAL A 228 22.84 -1.27 17.09
N SER A 229 23.56 -0.27 16.61
CA SER A 229 24.15 0.79 17.43
C SER A 229 24.18 2.12 16.66
N GLU A 230 24.44 3.24 17.38
CA GLU A 230 24.62 4.56 16.78
C GLU A 230 26.00 4.76 16.11
N ALA A 231 26.86 3.75 16.11
CA ALA A 231 28.13 3.81 15.41
C ALA A 231 27.91 4.06 13.92
N LYS A 232 28.65 5.00 13.35
CA LYS A 232 28.51 5.35 11.92
C LYS A 232 28.64 4.13 11.01
N THR A 233 29.49 3.18 11.36
CA THR A 233 29.67 1.93 10.60
C THR A 233 28.39 1.09 10.54
N ASP A 234 27.64 0.97 11.64
CA ASP A 234 26.39 0.23 11.69
C ASP A 234 25.27 0.97 10.96
N VAL A 235 25.23 2.31 11.06
CA VAL A 235 24.31 3.16 10.31
C VAL A 235 24.55 3.01 8.80
N ASP A 236 25.81 3.06 8.37
CA ASP A 236 26.20 2.85 6.96
C ASP A 236 25.83 1.44 6.48
N ALA A 237 26.05 0.42 7.33
CA ALA A 237 25.66 -0.98 7.02
C ALA A 237 24.15 -1.14 6.83
N ALA A 238 23.34 -0.58 7.74
CA ALA A 238 21.89 -0.60 7.63
C ALA A 238 21.41 0.08 6.34
N ARG A 239 22.01 1.23 5.99
CA ARG A 239 21.70 1.94 4.75
C ARG A 239 22.03 1.10 3.50
N VAL A 240 23.23 0.50 3.45
CA VAL A 240 23.63 -0.35 2.32
C VAL A 240 22.65 -1.50 2.12
N LEU A 241 22.25 -2.18 3.20
CA LEU A 241 21.32 -3.31 3.13
C LEU A 241 19.88 -2.88 2.77
N THR A 242 19.45 -1.69 3.19
CA THR A 242 18.12 -1.14 2.83
C THR A 242 18.03 -0.90 1.33
N PHE A 243 19.06 -0.31 0.71
CA PHE A 243 19.01 0.14 -0.68
C PHE A 243 19.58 -0.87 -1.71
N ALA A 244 20.18 -1.98 -1.27
CA ALA A 244 20.69 -3.01 -2.17
C ALA A 244 19.58 -3.73 -2.94
N CYS A 245 19.82 -4.06 -4.21
CA CYS A 245 18.89 -4.75 -5.11
C CYS A 245 19.48 -6.07 -5.63
N PRO A 246 19.68 -7.11 -4.79
CA PRO A 246 20.22 -8.40 -5.24
C PRO A 246 19.21 -9.14 -6.12
N ASP A 247 19.69 -10.01 -7.03
CA ASP A 247 18.84 -10.71 -8.01
C ASP A 247 17.69 -11.55 -7.41
N ASP A 248 17.87 -12.08 -6.22
CA ASP A 248 16.89 -12.92 -5.52
C ASP A 248 15.83 -12.13 -4.76
N ASP A 249 16.16 -10.91 -4.30
CA ASP A 249 15.28 -10.06 -3.49
C ASP A 249 15.20 -8.60 -4.01
N TRP A 250 15.29 -8.43 -5.32
CA TRP A 250 15.31 -7.11 -5.95
C TRP A 250 13.98 -6.35 -5.85
N ALA A 251 12.86 -7.06 -5.87
CA ALA A 251 11.55 -6.45 -5.98
C ALA A 251 11.08 -5.83 -4.66
N PHE A 252 11.37 -6.48 -3.50
CA PHE A 252 11.02 -5.95 -2.19
C PHE A 252 12.06 -4.95 -1.68
N THR A 253 12.40 -3.96 -2.52
CA THR A 253 13.27 -2.85 -2.17
C THR A 253 12.63 -1.52 -2.53
N HIS A 254 12.75 -0.53 -1.66
CA HIS A 254 12.28 0.82 -1.96
C HIS A 254 13.02 1.42 -3.15
N THR A 255 14.27 1.07 -3.34
CA THR A 255 15.14 1.54 -4.44
C THR A 255 14.52 1.27 -5.80
N MET A 256 14.09 0.01 -6.04
CA MET A 256 13.49 -0.36 -7.33
C MET A 256 12.21 0.40 -7.64
N ALA A 257 11.43 0.73 -6.61
CA ALA A 257 10.19 1.46 -6.74
C ALA A 257 10.40 2.97 -6.86
N LEU A 258 11.28 3.53 -6.02
CA LEU A 258 11.38 4.98 -5.83
C LEU A 258 12.46 5.66 -6.68
N ASP A 259 13.60 5.01 -6.98
CA ASP A 259 14.62 5.63 -7.83
C ASP A 259 14.06 6.07 -9.19
N PRO A 260 13.31 5.21 -9.93
CA PRO A 260 12.78 5.61 -11.22
C PRO A 260 11.83 6.80 -11.14
N VAL A 261 10.95 6.83 -10.14
CA VAL A 261 9.91 7.85 -10.04
C VAL A 261 10.36 9.11 -9.32
N CYS A 262 11.23 9.00 -8.30
CA CYS A 262 11.69 10.16 -7.52
C CYS A 262 12.93 10.81 -8.12
N LEU A 263 13.88 10.00 -8.62
CA LEU A 263 15.17 10.47 -9.15
C LEU A 263 15.20 10.53 -10.68
N GLY A 264 14.19 9.99 -11.37
CA GLY A 264 14.12 9.94 -12.83
C GLY A 264 15.18 9.02 -13.45
N ARG A 265 15.69 8.05 -12.72
CA ARG A 265 16.68 7.08 -13.17
C ARG A 265 16.52 5.75 -12.45
N TRP A 266 16.89 4.67 -13.11
CA TRP A 266 16.96 3.35 -12.50
C TRP A 266 18.09 3.25 -11.48
N PRO A 267 18.05 2.27 -10.56
CA PRO A 267 19.14 2.01 -9.63
C PRO A 267 20.47 1.81 -10.32
N GLU A 268 21.56 2.24 -9.69
CA GLU A 268 22.90 2.08 -10.21
C GLU A 268 23.31 0.60 -10.26
N PRO A 269 24.10 0.19 -11.27
CA PRO A 269 24.47 -1.22 -11.44
C PRO A 269 25.25 -1.83 -10.29
N ASP A 270 25.99 -1.03 -9.52
CA ASP A 270 26.83 -1.47 -8.41
C ASP A 270 26.05 -1.93 -7.17
N ILE A 271 24.80 -1.50 -7.02
CA ILE A 271 23.88 -1.96 -5.96
C ILE A 271 22.94 -3.06 -6.44
N CYS A 272 22.97 -3.43 -7.73
CA CYS A 272 22.11 -4.41 -8.37
C CYS A 272 22.81 -5.76 -8.55
N GLY A 273 22.04 -6.85 -8.47
CA GLY A 273 22.50 -8.13 -8.97
C GLY A 273 22.73 -8.11 -10.48
N PRO A 274 23.63 -8.97 -11.03
CA PRO A 274 24.05 -8.89 -12.43
C PRO A 274 22.91 -9.11 -13.44
N ARG A 275 21.93 -9.96 -13.15
CA ARG A 275 20.76 -10.19 -14.02
C ARG A 275 19.80 -9.01 -14.01
N LEU A 276 19.60 -8.41 -12.86
CA LEU A 276 18.79 -7.19 -12.71
C LEU A 276 19.46 -6.03 -13.45
N ALA A 277 20.77 -5.80 -13.25
CA ALA A 277 21.52 -4.76 -13.93
C ALA A 277 21.44 -4.90 -15.47
N ALA A 278 21.54 -6.13 -16.00
CA ALA A 278 21.38 -6.41 -17.41
C ALA A 278 19.96 -6.10 -17.91
N SER A 279 18.95 -6.41 -17.11
CA SER A 279 17.54 -6.11 -17.42
C SER A 279 17.26 -4.60 -17.43
N ILE A 280 17.85 -3.86 -16.49
CA ILE A 280 17.78 -2.38 -16.44
C ILE A 280 18.44 -1.77 -17.67
N ALA A 281 19.62 -2.23 -18.06
CA ALA A 281 20.33 -1.74 -19.25
C ALA A 281 19.54 -1.97 -20.56
N ALA A 282 18.61 -2.91 -20.57
CA ALA A 282 17.75 -3.23 -21.71
C ALA A 282 16.41 -2.47 -21.73
N VAL A 283 16.19 -1.53 -20.80
CA VAL A 283 14.95 -0.72 -20.76
C VAL A 283 14.86 0.14 -22.03
N PRO A 284 13.72 0.10 -22.74
CA PRO A 284 13.52 0.94 -23.92
C PRO A 284 13.66 2.44 -23.60
N GLN A 285 14.29 3.18 -24.52
CA GLN A 285 14.61 4.60 -24.32
C GLN A 285 13.35 5.45 -24.03
N TYR A 286 12.22 5.17 -24.70
CA TYR A 286 10.98 5.94 -24.46
C TYR A 286 10.44 5.78 -23.03
N ILE A 287 10.73 4.68 -22.32
CA ILE A 287 10.39 4.53 -20.88
C ILE A 287 11.32 5.42 -20.06
N ASN A 288 12.62 5.43 -20.37
CA ASN A 288 13.58 6.31 -19.70
C ASN A 288 13.20 7.79 -19.90
N ASP A 289 12.77 8.16 -21.11
CA ASP A 289 12.32 9.52 -21.43
C ASP A 289 11.05 9.92 -20.67
N ALA A 290 10.23 8.95 -20.25
CA ALA A 290 9.01 9.18 -19.48
C ALA A 290 9.25 9.34 -17.97
N LEU A 291 10.35 8.84 -17.41
CA LEU A 291 10.60 8.86 -15.96
C LEU A 291 10.43 10.26 -15.32
N PRO A 292 10.91 11.36 -15.92
CA PRO A 292 10.72 12.70 -15.35
C PRO A 292 9.25 13.13 -15.19
N LEU A 293 8.33 12.57 -16.01
CA LEU A 293 6.89 12.85 -15.94
C LEU A 293 6.26 12.27 -14.68
N GLY A 294 6.84 11.18 -14.17
CA GLY A 294 6.36 10.44 -13.00
C GLY A 294 6.78 11.01 -11.65
N LYS A 295 7.59 12.09 -11.59
CA LYS A 295 8.09 12.59 -10.30
C LYS A 295 6.92 12.87 -9.35
N PRO A 296 6.81 12.16 -8.20
CA PRO A 296 5.69 12.31 -7.28
C PRO A 296 5.80 13.59 -6.44
N ASP A 297 4.67 14.10 -5.97
CA ASP A 297 4.58 15.20 -5.00
C ASP A 297 4.75 14.69 -3.57
N MET A 298 4.47 13.41 -3.36
CA MET A 298 4.57 12.72 -2.07
C MET A 298 4.88 11.24 -2.28
N VAL A 299 5.53 10.62 -1.31
CA VAL A 299 5.80 9.17 -1.30
C VAL A 299 4.93 8.50 -0.26
N GLY A 300 4.23 7.45 -0.65
CA GLY A 300 3.57 6.53 0.28
C GLY A 300 4.52 5.41 0.68
N LEU A 301 4.58 5.11 1.97
CA LEU A 301 5.41 4.05 2.52
C LEU A 301 4.53 3.04 3.28
N ASN A 302 4.50 1.80 2.80
CA ASN A 302 3.92 0.68 3.54
C ASN A 302 5.06 0.00 4.29
N ILE A 303 5.09 0.17 5.61
CA ILE A 303 6.19 -0.32 6.46
C ILE A 303 5.59 -1.07 7.64
N TYR A 304 5.89 -2.36 7.77
CA TYR A 304 5.37 -3.22 8.83
C TYR A 304 6.45 -3.74 9.77
N ASN A 305 7.66 -3.90 9.27
CA ASN A 305 8.79 -4.44 10.03
C ASN A 305 10.14 -3.97 9.47
N ALA A 306 11.22 -4.37 10.14
CA ALA A 306 12.59 -4.11 9.72
C ALA A 306 13.53 -5.26 10.11
N ALA A 307 14.76 -5.19 9.65
CA ALA A 307 15.82 -6.11 10.04
C ALA A 307 16.97 -5.37 10.74
N PRO A 308 17.50 -5.87 11.89
CA PRO A 308 18.68 -5.29 12.51
C PRO A 308 19.93 -5.56 11.67
N ALA A 309 20.80 -4.57 11.56
CA ALA A 309 21.99 -4.61 10.73
C ALA A 309 23.23 -4.04 11.44
N GLN A 310 24.39 -4.56 11.09
CA GLN A 310 25.69 -4.13 11.60
C GLN A 310 26.77 -4.20 10.53
N MET A 311 27.90 -3.55 10.79
CA MET A 311 29.11 -3.75 10.01
C MET A 311 29.88 -4.95 10.58
N GLY A 312 29.83 -6.08 9.88
CA GLY A 312 30.61 -7.27 10.21
C GLY A 312 32.00 -7.26 9.61
N GLU A 313 32.78 -8.30 9.89
CA GLU A 313 34.14 -8.46 9.36
C GLU A 313 34.21 -8.48 7.81
N ASN A 314 33.18 -9.03 7.17
CA ASN A 314 33.10 -9.16 5.71
C ASN A 314 32.17 -8.12 5.04
N GLY A 315 31.84 -7.04 5.74
CA GLY A 315 30.94 -5.97 5.27
C GLY A 315 29.58 -5.97 5.97
N PRO A 316 28.61 -5.20 5.44
CA PRO A 316 27.26 -5.11 6.00
C PRO A 316 26.59 -6.48 6.14
N SER A 317 26.01 -6.76 7.31
CA SER A 317 25.37 -8.02 7.62
C SER A 317 24.13 -7.85 8.49
N TYR A 318 23.17 -8.75 8.32
CA TYR A 318 22.01 -8.83 9.21
C TYR A 318 22.41 -9.41 10.55
N VAL A 319 21.76 -8.97 11.61
CA VAL A 319 21.89 -9.56 12.94
C VAL A 319 20.72 -10.50 13.19
N GLU A 320 21.03 -11.70 13.65
CA GLU A 320 20.01 -12.69 13.98
C GLU A 320 19.19 -12.23 15.18
N ARG A 321 17.87 -12.39 15.09
CA ARG A 321 16.97 -12.07 16.20
C ARG A 321 17.11 -13.08 17.33
N PRO A 322 16.97 -12.66 18.60
CA PRO A 322 17.03 -13.58 19.72
C PRO A 322 15.91 -14.62 19.66
N ALA A 323 16.13 -15.79 20.24
CA ALA A 323 15.09 -16.80 20.37
C ALA A 323 13.86 -16.24 21.10
N GLY A 324 12.66 -16.51 20.56
CA GLY A 324 11.41 -16.04 21.14
C GLY A 324 11.09 -14.56 20.90
N TYR A 325 11.67 -13.95 19.85
CA TYR A 325 11.28 -12.59 19.46
C TYR A 325 9.78 -12.47 19.18
N ALA A 326 9.22 -11.29 19.41
CA ALA A 326 7.80 -11.01 19.18
C ALA A 326 7.45 -11.01 17.68
N HIS A 327 6.34 -11.65 17.33
CA HIS A 327 5.86 -11.72 15.94
C HIS A 327 4.33 -11.61 15.86
N THR A 328 3.82 -11.18 14.72
CA THR A 328 2.40 -11.07 14.41
C THR A 328 1.76 -12.42 14.11
N ALA A 329 0.45 -12.48 13.93
CA ALA A 329 -0.25 -13.70 13.48
C ALA A 329 0.24 -14.18 12.10
N MET A 330 0.67 -13.27 11.22
CA MET A 330 1.35 -13.59 9.94
C MET A 330 2.83 -13.99 10.11
N ASN A 331 3.29 -14.14 11.35
CA ASN A 331 4.69 -14.44 11.66
C ASN A 331 5.71 -13.38 11.19
N TRP A 332 5.27 -12.13 11.05
CA TRP A 332 6.17 -11.01 10.80
C TRP A 332 6.77 -10.53 12.12
N PRO A 333 8.06 -10.17 12.17
CA PRO A 333 8.67 -9.66 13.38
C PRO A 333 8.05 -8.32 13.80
N VAL A 334 7.87 -8.13 15.11
CA VAL A 334 7.46 -6.85 15.68
C VAL A 334 8.72 -6.01 15.91
N GLU A 335 8.92 -5.01 15.05
CA GLU A 335 10.13 -4.18 14.99
C GLU A 335 9.78 -2.70 14.84
N PRO A 336 9.46 -2.00 15.93
CA PRO A 336 9.03 -0.58 15.87
C PRO A 336 10.06 0.36 15.25
N GLU A 337 11.35 0.02 15.31
CA GLU A 337 12.44 0.81 14.69
C GLU A 337 12.28 1.01 13.18
N CYS A 338 11.42 0.22 12.53
CA CYS A 338 11.11 0.40 11.11
C CYS A 338 10.51 1.79 10.82
N LEU A 339 9.69 2.34 11.73
CA LEU A 339 9.07 3.66 11.57
C LEU A 339 9.96 4.82 12.02
N ASN A 340 11.06 4.55 12.72
CA ASN A 340 12.12 5.53 12.96
C ASN A 340 13.08 5.59 11.76
N TRP A 341 13.73 4.47 11.45
CA TRP A 341 14.81 4.42 10.47
C TRP A 341 14.35 4.45 9.01
N GLY A 342 13.22 3.79 8.70
CA GLY A 342 12.69 3.78 7.34
C GLY A 342 12.45 5.20 6.79
N PRO A 343 11.60 6.01 7.42
CA PRO A 343 11.34 7.37 6.95
C PRO A 343 12.60 8.26 6.91
N ARG A 344 13.52 8.12 7.87
CA ARG A 344 14.79 8.88 7.87
C ARG A 344 15.65 8.54 6.65
N GLN A 345 15.84 7.25 6.36
CA GLN A 345 16.61 6.80 5.21
C GLN A 345 15.96 7.23 3.89
N MET A 346 14.62 7.17 3.79
CA MET A 346 13.88 7.64 2.61
C MET A 346 13.99 9.17 2.45
N GLN A 347 13.94 9.92 3.56
CA GLN A 347 14.14 11.37 3.53
C GLN A 347 15.53 11.75 3.03
N GLU A 348 16.57 11.10 3.53
CA GLU A 348 17.95 11.33 3.10
C GLU A 348 18.15 11.00 1.60
N GLN A 349 17.48 9.95 1.10
CA GLN A 349 17.64 9.48 -0.27
C GLN A 349 16.85 10.31 -1.28
N TYR A 350 15.59 10.65 -0.96
CA TYR A 350 14.63 11.20 -1.94
C TYR A 350 14.20 12.63 -1.64
N GLY A 351 14.27 13.10 -0.40
CA GLY A 351 13.97 14.49 -0.03
C GLY A 351 12.52 14.93 -0.31
N LEU A 352 11.57 14.01 -0.35
CA LEU A 352 10.16 14.27 -0.63
C LEU A 352 9.31 14.12 0.62
N PRO A 353 8.15 14.82 0.70
CA PRO A 353 7.16 14.56 1.73
C PRO A 353 6.68 13.11 1.70
N MET A 354 6.46 12.53 2.86
CA MET A 354 6.06 11.13 3.00
C MET A 354 4.78 10.98 3.81
N PHE A 355 4.06 9.89 3.51
CA PHE A 355 2.97 9.37 4.33
C PHE A 355 3.27 7.92 4.66
N ILE A 356 3.05 7.49 5.90
CA ILE A 356 2.92 6.08 6.20
C ILE A 356 1.54 5.68 5.71
N THR A 357 1.48 5.10 4.52
CA THR A 357 0.24 4.74 3.84
C THR A 357 -0.35 3.44 4.33
N GLU A 358 0.48 2.58 4.93
CA GLU A 358 0.06 1.40 5.66
C GLU A 358 1.07 1.03 6.75
N ASN A 359 0.56 0.78 7.94
CA ASN A 359 1.21 0.08 9.05
C ASN A 359 0.13 -0.53 9.94
N GLY A 360 0.36 -1.71 10.48
CA GLY A 360 -0.62 -2.41 11.31
C GLY A 360 -0.15 -3.81 11.71
N LEU A 361 -1.00 -4.49 12.45
CA LEU A 361 -0.73 -5.79 13.06
C LEU A 361 -1.85 -6.77 12.73
N SER A 362 -1.53 -7.94 12.18
CA SER A 362 -2.49 -9.06 12.15
C SER A 362 -2.56 -9.75 13.51
N CYS A 363 -3.79 -9.97 13.99
CA CYS A 363 -4.09 -10.66 15.23
C CYS A 363 -5.08 -11.81 15.03
N THR A 364 -5.21 -12.68 16.04
CA THR A 364 -6.24 -13.72 16.12
C THR A 364 -7.45 -13.22 16.93
N ASP A 365 -8.02 -12.11 16.49
CA ASP A 365 -9.11 -11.42 17.19
C ASP A 365 -10.40 -12.25 17.26
N LYS A 366 -11.13 -12.08 18.35
CA LYS A 366 -12.41 -12.78 18.58
C LYS A 366 -13.36 -11.90 19.39
N VAL A 367 -14.64 -12.16 19.26
CA VAL A 367 -15.66 -11.57 20.13
C VAL A 367 -15.64 -12.29 21.47
N TYR A 368 -15.52 -11.54 22.56
CA TYR A 368 -15.53 -12.04 23.93
C TYR A 368 -16.96 -12.18 24.47
N ARG A 369 -17.11 -12.73 25.66
CA ARG A 369 -18.43 -13.00 26.28
C ARG A 369 -19.25 -11.75 26.57
N ASP A 370 -18.62 -10.60 26.68
CA ASP A 370 -19.24 -9.28 26.85
C ASP A 370 -19.67 -8.63 25.52
N GLY A 371 -19.46 -9.33 24.40
CA GLY A 371 -19.80 -8.85 23.06
C GLY A 371 -18.77 -7.89 22.44
N LYS A 372 -17.62 -7.68 23.07
CA LYS A 372 -16.55 -6.80 22.61
C LYS A 372 -15.38 -7.58 22.05
N VAL A 373 -14.48 -6.88 21.38
CA VAL A 373 -13.19 -7.40 20.90
C VAL A 373 -12.06 -6.67 21.61
N HIS A 374 -11.36 -7.39 22.49
CA HIS A 374 -10.24 -6.87 23.27
C HIS A 374 -8.93 -7.24 22.57
N ASP A 375 -8.24 -6.25 22.01
CA ASP A 375 -7.03 -6.39 21.20
C ASP A 375 -5.86 -5.55 21.75
N ALA A 376 -5.54 -5.77 23.02
CA ALA A 376 -4.46 -5.08 23.73
C ALA A 376 -3.10 -5.18 23.00
N ASP A 377 -2.83 -6.30 22.31
CA ASP A 377 -1.60 -6.49 21.54
C ASP A 377 -1.50 -5.46 20.40
N ARG A 378 -2.65 -5.13 19.76
CA ARG A 378 -2.66 -4.11 18.69
C ARG A 378 -2.45 -2.71 19.27
N ILE A 379 -2.99 -2.42 20.44
CA ILE A 379 -2.76 -1.13 21.12
C ILE A 379 -1.27 -0.98 21.45
N ASP A 380 -0.64 -1.98 22.08
CA ASP A 380 0.79 -1.96 22.41
C ASP A 380 1.65 -1.81 21.15
N PHE A 381 1.33 -2.55 20.08
CA PHE A 381 2.02 -2.43 18.80
C PHE A 381 1.94 -1.00 18.26
N LEU A 382 0.73 -0.46 18.11
CA LEU A 382 0.52 0.88 17.55
C LEU A 382 1.21 1.96 18.40
N ALA A 383 1.12 1.87 19.72
CA ALA A 383 1.79 2.82 20.62
C ALA A 383 3.30 2.86 20.38
N ARG A 384 3.97 1.69 20.40
CA ARG A 384 5.42 1.59 20.15
C ARG A 384 5.83 2.09 18.76
N TYR A 385 5.06 1.74 17.73
CA TYR A 385 5.37 2.13 16.35
C TYR A 385 5.18 3.64 16.15
N LEU A 386 4.13 4.24 16.72
CA LEU A 386 3.90 5.68 16.64
C LEU A 386 4.91 6.48 17.47
N GLU A 387 5.36 5.97 18.63
CA GLU A 387 6.49 6.57 19.36
C GLU A 387 7.74 6.63 18.47
N LYS A 388 8.09 5.52 17.79
CA LYS A 388 9.24 5.47 16.88
C LYS A 388 9.07 6.33 15.63
N LEU A 389 7.85 6.46 15.12
CA LEU A 389 7.55 7.41 14.04
C LEU A 389 7.80 8.85 14.49
N SER A 390 7.36 9.22 15.70
CA SER A 390 7.63 10.53 16.28
C SER A 390 9.13 10.80 16.42
N GLU A 391 9.92 9.82 16.87
CA GLU A 391 11.39 9.92 16.91
C GLU A 391 11.98 10.18 15.51
N GLY A 392 11.51 9.46 14.48
CA GLY A 392 11.95 9.64 13.10
C GLY A 392 11.62 11.03 12.54
N ILE A 393 10.44 11.57 12.85
CA ILE A 393 10.04 12.93 12.48
C ILE A 393 10.94 13.96 13.17
N HIS A 394 11.20 13.82 14.46
CA HIS A 394 12.10 14.72 15.20
C HIS A 394 13.55 14.65 14.68
N ALA A 395 13.95 13.49 14.14
CA ALA A 395 15.25 13.33 13.49
C ALA A 395 15.31 13.91 12.06
N GLY A 396 14.22 14.52 11.57
CA GLY A 396 14.18 15.28 10.32
C GLY A 396 13.44 14.60 9.15
N ALA A 397 12.75 13.50 9.37
CA ALA A 397 11.91 12.91 8.33
C ALA A 397 10.60 13.73 8.13
N ASP A 398 10.33 14.19 6.90
CA ASP A 398 9.10 14.92 6.56
C ASP A 398 7.93 13.95 6.35
N VAL A 399 7.47 13.32 7.45
CA VAL A 399 6.27 12.48 7.44
C VAL A 399 5.06 13.31 7.83
N ARG A 400 4.07 13.38 6.93
CA ARG A 400 2.91 14.26 7.04
C ARG A 400 1.63 13.56 7.48
N GLY A 401 1.62 12.25 7.54
CA GLY A 401 0.44 11.49 7.98
C GLY A 401 0.70 10.01 8.12
N TYR A 402 -0.26 9.37 8.78
CA TYR A 402 -0.25 7.94 9.06
C TYR A 402 -1.63 7.35 8.81
N PHE A 403 -1.68 6.29 8.03
CA PHE A 403 -2.88 5.50 7.74
C PHE A 403 -2.72 4.11 8.32
N GLN A 404 -3.56 3.81 9.32
CA GLN A 404 -3.58 2.47 9.92
C GLN A 404 -4.11 1.45 8.90
N TRP A 405 -3.38 0.35 8.71
CA TRP A 405 -3.84 -0.80 7.97
C TRP A 405 -4.38 -1.86 8.94
N SER A 406 -5.71 -2.02 8.97
CA SER A 406 -6.74 -1.44 8.11
C SER A 406 -7.92 -0.93 8.95
N LEU A 407 -8.85 -0.21 8.33
CA LEU A 407 -10.10 0.19 9.00
C LEU A 407 -10.89 -1.05 9.45
N LEU A 408 -11.11 -1.99 8.55
CA LEU A 408 -11.90 -3.20 8.75
C LEU A 408 -11.02 -4.45 8.69
N ASP A 409 -11.32 -5.50 9.45
CA ASP A 409 -10.91 -6.84 9.09
C ASP A 409 -11.44 -7.16 7.69
N ASN A 410 -10.65 -7.76 6.81
CA ASN A 410 -11.02 -7.88 5.42
C ASN A 410 -10.47 -9.16 4.75
N PHE A 411 -10.63 -9.29 3.45
CA PHE A 411 -10.08 -10.38 2.66
C PHE A 411 -8.58 -10.17 2.46
N GLU A 412 -7.75 -10.93 3.18
CA GLU A 412 -6.28 -10.82 3.13
C GLU A 412 -5.68 -11.68 2.01
N TRP A 413 -6.08 -11.39 0.78
CA TRP A 413 -5.54 -11.95 -0.44
C TRP A 413 -5.52 -13.49 -0.45
N HIS A 414 -4.37 -14.13 -0.72
CA HIS A 414 -4.25 -15.59 -0.69
C HIS A 414 -4.51 -16.20 0.69
N SER A 415 -4.37 -15.44 1.76
CA SER A 415 -4.69 -15.86 3.13
C SER A 415 -6.20 -15.85 3.45
N GLY A 416 -7.05 -15.36 2.54
CA GLY A 416 -8.49 -15.29 2.74
C GLY A 416 -8.86 -14.44 3.95
N TYR A 417 -9.77 -14.92 4.78
CA TYR A 417 -10.25 -14.21 5.98
C TYR A 417 -9.55 -14.62 7.27
N ARG A 418 -8.43 -15.32 7.17
CA ARG A 418 -7.70 -15.82 8.35
C ARG A 418 -7.02 -14.71 9.16
N GLU A 419 -6.45 -13.71 8.48
CA GLU A 419 -5.70 -12.62 9.09
C GLU A 419 -6.61 -11.42 9.38
N ARG A 420 -6.42 -10.79 10.55
CA ARG A 420 -7.26 -9.67 10.99
C ARG A 420 -6.39 -8.46 11.33
N PHE A 421 -6.39 -7.48 10.43
CA PHE A 421 -5.65 -6.22 10.58
C PHE A 421 -6.52 -5.05 11.04
N GLY A 422 -7.84 -5.19 10.96
CA GLY A 422 -8.77 -4.10 11.18
C GLY A 422 -8.73 -3.51 12.58
N LEU A 423 -9.00 -2.21 12.67
CA LEU A 423 -9.46 -1.57 13.90
C LEU A 423 -10.88 -2.03 14.27
N VAL A 424 -11.63 -2.44 13.26
CA VAL A 424 -12.99 -2.93 13.40
C VAL A 424 -13.05 -4.41 13.02
N TYR A 425 -13.58 -5.21 13.94
CA TYR A 425 -13.88 -6.62 13.68
C TYR A 425 -15.08 -6.73 12.75
N VAL A 426 -14.94 -7.56 11.71
CA VAL A 426 -16.04 -7.92 10.82
C VAL A 426 -16.44 -9.37 11.06
N ASP A 427 -17.69 -9.60 11.42
CA ASP A 427 -18.29 -10.91 11.39
C ASP A 427 -18.69 -11.22 9.94
N TYR A 428 -17.89 -12.02 9.25
CA TYR A 428 -18.08 -12.29 7.83
C TYR A 428 -19.38 -13.07 7.50
N ALA A 429 -20.02 -13.69 8.50
CA ALA A 429 -21.28 -14.38 8.28
C ALA A 429 -22.47 -13.41 8.26
N THR A 430 -22.41 -12.33 9.03
CA THR A 430 -23.51 -11.37 9.21
C THR A 430 -23.19 -9.98 8.64
N GLY A 431 -21.92 -9.72 8.35
CA GLY A 431 -21.42 -8.39 8.01
C GLY A 431 -21.39 -7.40 9.18
N GLN A 432 -21.64 -7.84 10.41
CA GLN A 432 -21.64 -6.95 11.58
C GLN A 432 -20.24 -6.36 11.83
N ARG A 433 -20.19 -5.03 12.06
CA ARG A 433 -18.99 -4.29 12.43
C ARG A 433 -18.95 -4.11 13.94
N ILE A 434 -17.87 -4.53 14.56
CA ILE A 434 -17.64 -4.36 16.02
C ILE A 434 -16.33 -3.61 16.20
N PRO A 435 -16.34 -2.31 16.57
CA PRO A 435 -15.11 -1.59 16.90
C PRO A 435 -14.35 -2.33 18.02
N LYS A 436 -13.05 -2.54 17.79
CA LYS A 436 -12.14 -3.16 18.76
C LYS A 436 -11.68 -2.13 19.79
N ASP A 437 -11.07 -2.55 20.88
CA ASP A 437 -10.52 -1.61 21.87
C ASP A 437 -9.49 -0.68 21.22
N SER A 438 -8.71 -1.18 20.26
CA SER A 438 -7.78 -0.37 19.47
C SER A 438 -8.43 0.73 18.64
N ALA A 439 -9.68 0.56 18.17
CA ALA A 439 -10.41 1.60 17.45
C ALA A 439 -10.66 2.83 18.34
N PHE A 440 -11.06 2.62 19.57
CA PHE A 440 -11.28 3.71 20.53
C PHE A 440 -9.97 4.38 20.93
N TRP A 441 -8.93 3.57 21.18
CA TRP A 441 -7.60 4.07 21.52
C TRP A 441 -7.01 4.90 20.37
N TYR A 442 -7.07 4.41 19.13
CA TYR A 442 -6.54 5.12 17.95
C TYR A 442 -7.35 6.40 17.66
N GLY A 443 -8.67 6.36 17.89
CA GLY A 443 -9.53 7.54 17.82
C GLY A 443 -9.09 8.64 18.80
N GLU A 444 -8.71 8.28 20.03
CA GLU A 444 -8.17 9.23 21.02
C GLU A 444 -6.79 9.77 20.59
N VAL A 445 -5.93 8.92 20.02
CA VAL A 445 -4.65 9.35 19.44
C VAL A 445 -4.87 10.37 18.33
N ALA A 446 -5.81 10.12 17.42
CA ALA A 446 -6.13 11.04 16.34
C ALA A 446 -6.69 12.37 16.87
N ALA A 447 -7.63 12.32 17.83
CA ALA A 447 -8.27 13.49 18.43
C ALA A 447 -7.28 14.39 19.20
N THR A 448 -6.27 13.78 19.83
CA THR A 448 -5.24 14.49 20.63
C THR A 448 -3.96 14.79 19.85
N ASN A 449 -3.91 14.49 18.55
CA ASN A 449 -2.70 14.58 17.72
C ASN A 449 -1.50 13.86 18.34
N GLY A 450 -1.73 12.64 18.84
CA GLY A 450 -0.69 11.78 19.42
C GLY A 450 -0.33 12.04 20.88
N GLN A 451 -0.94 13.03 21.56
CA GLN A 451 -0.61 13.36 22.96
C GLN A 451 -1.04 12.28 23.94
N SER A 452 -1.93 11.39 23.58
CA SER A 452 -2.40 10.26 24.39
C SER A 452 -1.59 8.97 24.27
N ILE A 453 -0.51 9.00 23.44
CA ILE A 453 0.45 7.89 23.29
C ILE A 453 1.37 7.80 24.49
#